data_3fc09eff2c4abb583b88ff5f48c825ab
#
_entry.id   3fc09eff2c4abb583b88ff5f48c825ab
#
_cell.length_a   1.000
_cell.length_b   1.000
_cell.length_c   1.000
_cell.angle_alpha   90.00
_cell.angle_beta   90.00
_cell.angle_gamma   90.00
#
_symmetry.space_group_name_H-M   'P 1'
#
loop_
_entity.id
_entity.type
_entity.pdbx_description
1 polymer ?
#
loop_
_entity_poly.entity_id
_entity_poly.type
_entity_poly.pdbx_seq_one_letter_code
_entity_poly.pdbx_strand_id
1 'polypeptide(L)'
;MAKGDKFYYDNFAECASLAKKAAAYLVECLENYDLSKIEKMLEEMHTFEHSADMKKHEMNEALAKAFVTPVDREDLDLMSQQLDTVLDLIEEVLQKMYIYNIKTIEPAAIDYAKRLVKACDILGDIIAEFENFKKSKKLHALIVASNDVEEECDKLYLTTMHELTKNSTDVLTTLSWYKIYDCFEACSDACEHVSECVGSIVMKNT
;
A
#
# COMPACT_ATOMS: atom_id res chain seq x y z
N MET A 1 15.59 -10.40 -22.40
CA MET A 1 15.64 -9.21 -21.56
C MET A 1 17.08 -8.77 -21.41
N ALA A 2 17.40 -7.48 -21.60
CA ALA A 2 18.74 -7.00 -21.34
C ALA A 2 19.04 -7.07 -19.83
N LYS A 3 20.31 -7.28 -19.46
CA LYS A 3 20.71 -7.44 -18.04
C LYS A 3 20.39 -6.19 -17.20
N GLY A 4 20.19 -5.03 -17.83
CA GLY A 4 19.78 -3.77 -17.21
C GLY A 4 18.28 -3.66 -16.91
N ASP A 5 17.42 -4.32 -17.70
CA ASP A 5 15.97 -4.22 -17.55
C ASP A 5 15.48 -4.91 -16.28
N LYS A 6 16.17 -6.00 -15.87
CA LYS A 6 15.81 -6.77 -14.69
C LYS A 6 15.84 -5.97 -13.40
N PHE A 7 16.74 -4.98 -13.30
CA PHE A 7 16.83 -4.10 -12.13
C PHE A 7 15.51 -3.44 -11.78
N TYR A 8 14.79 -2.89 -12.78
CA TYR A 8 13.53 -2.18 -12.55
C TYR A 8 12.45 -3.09 -11.96
N TYR A 9 12.32 -4.29 -12.51
CA TYR A 9 11.33 -5.27 -12.03
C TYR A 9 11.70 -5.85 -10.66
N ASP A 10 12.97 -6.13 -10.42
CA ASP A 10 13.46 -6.59 -9.10
C ASP A 10 13.20 -5.50 -8.03
N ASN A 11 13.45 -4.22 -8.35
CA ASN A 11 13.21 -3.10 -7.43
C ASN A 11 11.73 -2.99 -7.06
N PHE A 12 10.83 -3.05 -8.03
CA PHE A 12 9.37 -3.05 -7.77
C PHE A 12 8.92 -4.27 -6.94
N ALA A 13 9.49 -5.45 -7.22
CA ALA A 13 9.17 -6.66 -6.45
C ALA A 13 9.62 -6.54 -4.99
N GLU A 14 10.77 -5.91 -4.73
CA GLU A 14 11.24 -5.62 -3.37
C GLU A 14 10.31 -4.64 -2.65
N CYS A 15 9.88 -3.54 -3.31
CA CYS A 15 8.91 -2.60 -2.75
C CYS A 15 7.57 -3.27 -2.42
N ALA A 16 7.01 -4.06 -3.34
CA ALA A 16 5.77 -4.80 -3.10
C ALA A 16 5.90 -5.81 -1.94
N SER A 17 7.06 -6.46 -1.81
CA SER A 17 7.37 -7.34 -0.67
C SER A 17 7.43 -6.58 0.66
N LEU A 18 7.96 -5.35 0.66
CA LEU A 18 7.99 -4.49 1.85
C LEU A 18 6.57 -4.05 2.23
N ALA A 19 5.74 -3.65 1.27
CA ALA A 19 4.34 -3.28 1.50
C ALA A 19 3.54 -4.44 2.15
N LYS A 20 3.71 -5.66 1.63
CA LYS A 20 3.12 -6.87 2.23
C LYS A 20 3.56 -7.09 3.67
N LYS A 21 4.86 -6.93 3.98
CA LYS A 21 5.39 -7.07 5.34
C LYS A 21 4.85 -5.98 6.27
N ALA A 22 4.81 -4.73 5.81
CA ALA A 22 4.27 -3.61 6.57
C ALA A 22 2.78 -3.81 6.88
N ALA A 23 1.97 -4.23 5.90
CA ALA A 23 0.55 -4.53 6.11
C ALA A 23 0.34 -5.69 7.10
N ALA A 24 1.14 -6.77 7.00
CA ALA A 24 1.08 -7.89 7.94
C ALA A 24 1.49 -7.45 9.36
N TYR A 25 2.52 -6.63 9.48
CA TYR A 25 2.96 -6.06 10.75
C TYR A 25 1.91 -5.11 11.35
N LEU A 26 1.22 -4.32 10.51
CA LEU A 26 0.09 -3.51 10.97
C LEU A 26 -1.00 -4.37 11.62
N VAL A 27 -1.38 -5.50 11.00
CA VAL A 27 -2.34 -6.45 11.61
C VAL A 27 -1.84 -6.94 12.96
N GLU A 28 -0.56 -7.33 13.07
CA GLU A 28 0.04 -7.78 14.33
C GLU A 28 -0.02 -6.69 15.40
N CYS A 29 0.29 -5.45 15.05
CA CYS A 29 0.20 -4.29 15.94
C CYS A 29 -1.23 -4.08 16.47
N LEU A 30 -2.24 -4.18 15.59
CA LEU A 30 -3.64 -3.94 15.97
C LEU A 30 -4.22 -5.07 16.81
N GLU A 31 -3.91 -6.34 16.49
CA GLU A 31 -4.39 -7.49 17.24
C GLU A 31 -3.75 -7.60 18.65
N ASN A 32 -2.50 -7.10 18.81
CA ASN A 32 -1.75 -7.11 20.06
C ASN A 32 -1.52 -5.71 20.62
N TYR A 33 -2.42 -4.78 20.32
CA TYR A 33 -2.23 -3.36 20.60
C TYR A 33 -1.99 -3.06 22.07
N ASP A 34 -0.89 -2.38 22.34
CA ASP A 34 -0.49 -1.88 23.65
C ASP A 34 0.06 -0.46 23.50
N LEU A 35 -0.70 0.53 23.95
CA LEU A 35 -0.33 1.94 23.84
C LEU A 35 1.05 2.23 24.46
N SER A 36 1.45 1.49 25.49
CA SER A 36 2.77 1.67 26.11
C SER A 36 3.94 1.25 25.21
N LYS A 37 3.65 0.54 24.12
CA LYS A 37 4.63 0.04 23.14
C LYS A 37 4.52 0.71 21.77
N ILE A 38 3.63 1.68 21.63
CA ILE A 38 3.34 2.32 20.32
C ILE A 38 4.60 2.94 19.68
N GLU A 39 5.50 3.53 20.46
CA GLU A 39 6.76 4.10 19.95
C GLU A 39 7.64 3.01 19.33
N LYS A 40 7.73 1.84 19.96
CA LYS A 40 8.46 0.70 19.40
C LYS A 40 7.79 0.15 18.14
N MET A 41 6.46 0.10 18.11
CA MET A 41 5.72 -0.30 16.91
C MET A 41 5.99 0.66 15.75
N LEU A 42 6.05 1.96 16.02
CA LEU A 42 6.41 2.99 15.03
C LEU A 42 7.84 2.82 14.52
N GLU A 43 8.82 2.64 15.42
CA GLU A 43 10.21 2.42 15.04
C GLU A 43 10.36 1.21 14.10
N GLU A 44 9.66 0.11 14.39
CA GLU A 44 9.70 -1.09 13.56
C GLU A 44 8.98 -0.89 12.22
N MET A 45 7.80 -0.24 12.21
CA MET A 45 7.09 0.12 10.98
C MET A 45 7.94 1.00 10.08
N HIS A 46 8.58 2.02 10.64
CA HIS A 46 9.48 2.92 9.92
C HIS A 46 10.64 2.21 9.23
N THR A 47 11.08 1.03 9.71
CA THR A 47 12.11 0.25 9.00
C THR A 47 11.64 -0.26 7.64
N PHE A 48 10.35 -0.56 7.49
CA PHE A 48 9.77 -0.98 6.20
C PHE A 48 9.66 0.20 5.24
N GLU A 49 9.09 1.33 5.71
CA GLU A 49 8.98 2.56 4.93
C GLU A 49 10.35 3.05 4.47
N HIS A 50 11.31 3.23 5.39
CA HIS A 50 12.66 3.68 5.05
C HIS A 50 13.35 2.75 4.03
N SER A 51 13.12 1.43 4.15
CA SER A 51 13.65 0.47 3.17
C SER A 51 13.05 0.67 1.78
N ALA A 52 11.78 1.06 1.68
CA ALA A 52 11.12 1.35 0.41
C ALA A 52 11.55 2.69 -0.17
N ASP A 53 11.71 3.73 0.66
CA ASP A 53 12.25 5.03 0.24
C ASP A 53 13.67 4.87 -0.35
N MET A 54 14.50 4.04 0.25
CA MET A 54 15.80 3.69 -0.33
C MET A 54 15.67 3.03 -1.71
N LYS A 55 14.65 2.17 -1.94
CA LYS A 55 14.39 1.56 -3.26
C LYS A 55 13.94 2.58 -4.29
N LYS A 56 13.12 3.53 -3.89
CA LYS A 56 12.73 4.67 -4.73
C LYS A 56 13.94 5.53 -5.10
N HIS A 57 14.85 5.81 -4.16
CA HIS A 57 16.10 6.51 -4.48
C HIS A 57 16.98 5.74 -5.46
N GLU A 58 17.14 4.42 -5.29
CA GLU A 58 17.86 3.55 -6.24
C GLU A 58 17.22 3.60 -7.63
N MET A 59 15.88 3.58 -7.72
CA MET A 59 15.14 3.72 -8.97
C MET A 59 15.42 5.06 -9.65
N ASN A 60 15.30 6.16 -8.91
CA ASN A 60 15.54 7.52 -9.42
C ASN A 60 16.97 7.67 -9.96
N GLU A 61 17.97 7.14 -9.26
CA GLU A 61 19.36 7.14 -9.74
C GLU A 61 19.54 6.31 -11.02
N ALA A 62 18.89 5.15 -11.10
CA ALA A 62 18.96 4.30 -12.28
C ALA A 62 18.29 4.97 -13.48
N LEU A 63 17.12 5.56 -13.30
CA LEU A 63 16.38 6.30 -14.34
C LEU A 63 17.17 7.51 -14.83
N ALA A 64 17.84 8.25 -13.95
CA ALA A 64 18.66 9.41 -14.34
C ALA A 64 19.86 9.03 -15.23
N LYS A 65 20.42 7.82 -15.03
CA LYS A 65 21.59 7.31 -15.76
C LYS A 65 21.22 6.48 -17.00
N ALA A 66 19.96 6.03 -17.13
CA ALA A 66 19.54 5.13 -18.20
C ALA A 66 19.51 5.85 -19.55
N PHE A 67 20.06 5.20 -20.58
CA PHE A 67 19.89 5.65 -21.97
C PHE A 67 18.64 5.04 -22.60
N VAL A 68 18.33 3.78 -22.28
CA VAL A 68 17.14 3.05 -22.72
C VAL A 68 16.54 2.34 -21.51
N THR A 69 15.21 2.34 -21.41
CA THR A 69 14.41 1.68 -20.37
C THR A 69 13.45 0.66 -21.00
N PRO A 70 13.00 -0.38 -20.26
CA PRO A 70 12.13 -1.44 -20.80
C PRO A 70 10.73 -0.95 -21.21
N VAL A 71 10.24 0.10 -20.55
CA VAL A 71 9.02 0.87 -20.85
C VAL A 71 9.35 2.35 -20.66
N ASP A 72 8.40 3.26 -20.89
CA ASP A 72 8.64 4.69 -20.76
C ASP A 72 9.17 5.04 -19.37
N ARG A 73 10.19 5.91 -19.32
CA ARG A 73 10.86 6.32 -18.07
C ARG A 73 9.90 6.95 -17.08
N GLU A 74 8.96 7.76 -17.57
CA GLU A 74 7.95 8.44 -16.77
C GLU A 74 6.98 7.43 -16.13
N ASP A 75 6.67 6.34 -16.81
CA ASP A 75 5.83 5.27 -16.27
C ASP A 75 6.55 4.49 -15.15
N LEU A 76 7.86 4.24 -15.28
CA LEU A 76 8.65 3.60 -14.22
C LEU A 76 8.79 4.49 -12.98
N ASP A 77 8.99 5.79 -13.19
CA ASP A 77 9.06 6.78 -12.11
C ASP A 77 7.71 6.88 -11.37
N LEU A 78 6.61 7.00 -12.12
CA LEU A 78 5.27 7.05 -11.54
C LEU A 78 4.98 5.79 -10.70
N MET A 79 5.30 4.62 -11.23
CA MET A 79 5.08 3.35 -10.52
C MET A 79 5.92 3.24 -9.25
N SER A 80 7.16 3.75 -9.27
CA SER A 80 8.02 3.83 -8.09
C SER A 80 7.42 4.75 -7.02
N GLN A 81 6.88 5.90 -7.41
CA GLN A 81 6.21 6.84 -6.51
C GLN A 81 4.93 6.23 -5.91
N GLN A 82 4.11 5.53 -6.71
CA GLN A 82 2.89 4.90 -6.22
C GLN A 82 3.17 3.78 -5.20
N LEU A 83 4.20 2.95 -5.46
CA LEU A 83 4.61 1.90 -4.51
C LEU A 83 5.11 2.46 -3.17
N ASP A 84 5.86 3.55 -3.20
CA ASP A 84 6.30 4.28 -2.04
C ASP A 84 5.11 4.84 -1.23
N THR A 85 4.15 5.46 -1.92
CA THR A 85 2.92 5.97 -1.30
C THR A 85 2.15 4.89 -0.53
N VAL A 86 2.13 3.64 -1.00
CA VAL A 86 1.49 2.54 -0.27
C VAL A 86 2.14 2.34 1.11
N LEU A 87 3.47 2.36 1.20
CA LEU A 87 4.17 2.17 2.47
C LEU A 87 4.05 3.37 3.39
N ASP A 88 4.15 4.59 2.85
CA ASP A 88 3.93 5.83 3.59
C ASP A 88 2.57 5.82 4.30
N LEU A 89 1.51 5.46 3.57
CA LEU A 89 0.15 5.42 4.11
C LEU A 89 -0.03 4.32 5.16
N ILE A 90 0.60 3.15 4.97
CA ILE A 90 0.55 2.07 5.97
C ILE A 90 1.23 2.53 7.29
N GLU A 91 2.37 3.20 7.21
CA GLU A 91 3.03 3.80 8.38
C GLU A 91 2.15 4.86 9.01
N GLU A 92 1.53 5.72 8.21
CA GLU A 92 0.69 6.84 8.68
C GLU A 92 -0.48 6.35 9.55
N VAL A 93 -1.01 5.14 9.33
CA VAL A 93 -2.05 4.56 10.21
C VAL A 93 -1.56 4.46 11.65
N LEU A 94 -0.38 3.89 11.90
CA LEU A 94 0.19 3.81 13.26
C LEU A 94 0.59 5.19 13.79
N GLN A 95 1.11 6.08 12.95
CA GLN A 95 1.43 7.46 13.32
C GLN A 95 0.17 8.19 13.80
N LYS A 96 -0.97 8.03 13.11
CA LYS A 96 -2.24 8.62 13.54
C LYS A 96 -2.73 8.03 14.87
N MET A 97 -2.56 6.73 15.08
CA MET A 97 -2.90 6.11 16.38
C MET A 97 -2.09 6.69 17.53
N TYR A 98 -0.81 6.94 17.32
CA TYR A 98 0.06 7.62 18.28
C TYR A 98 -0.37 9.08 18.51
N ILE A 99 -0.53 9.85 17.42
CA ILE A 99 -0.91 11.28 17.48
C ILE A 99 -2.22 11.48 18.23
N TYR A 100 -3.21 10.62 17.98
CA TYR A 100 -4.53 10.70 18.61
C TYR A 100 -4.62 9.96 19.94
N ASN A 101 -3.51 9.38 20.41
CA ASN A 101 -3.45 8.67 21.69
C ASN A 101 -4.55 7.61 21.83
N ILE A 102 -4.70 6.79 20.80
CA ILE A 102 -5.73 5.73 20.76
C ILE A 102 -5.45 4.73 21.88
N LYS A 103 -6.45 4.44 22.70
CA LYS A 103 -6.32 3.54 23.87
C LYS A 103 -6.78 2.14 23.58
N THR A 104 -7.77 1.99 22.72
CA THR A 104 -8.41 0.71 22.37
C THR A 104 -8.65 0.65 20.88
N ILE A 105 -8.42 -0.51 20.28
CA ILE A 105 -8.63 -0.72 18.84
C ILE A 105 -10.09 -1.07 18.57
N GLU A 106 -10.68 -0.39 17.59
CA GLU A 106 -11.99 -0.71 17.05
C GLU A 106 -11.90 -1.98 16.16
N PRO A 107 -12.85 -2.93 16.27
CA PRO A 107 -12.82 -4.15 15.46
C PRO A 107 -12.72 -3.89 13.94
N ALA A 108 -13.37 -2.83 13.45
CA ALA A 108 -13.33 -2.45 12.04
C ALA A 108 -11.89 -2.11 11.56
N ALA A 109 -11.04 -1.56 12.42
CA ALA A 109 -9.65 -1.26 12.07
C ALA A 109 -8.84 -2.54 11.78
N ILE A 110 -9.11 -3.63 12.54
CA ILE A 110 -8.49 -4.93 12.30
C ILE A 110 -9.00 -5.54 10.98
N ASP A 111 -10.29 -5.39 10.68
CA ASP A 111 -10.87 -5.85 9.42
C ASP A 111 -10.26 -5.11 8.23
N TYR A 112 -10.05 -3.79 8.34
CA TYR A 112 -9.34 -3.00 7.34
C TYR A 112 -7.92 -3.48 7.12
N ALA A 113 -7.15 -3.62 8.19
CA ALA A 113 -5.77 -4.08 8.10
C ALA A 113 -5.66 -5.46 7.41
N LYS A 114 -6.59 -6.38 7.68
CA LYS A 114 -6.66 -7.69 7.01
C LYS A 114 -6.98 -7.58 5.50
N ARG A 115 -7.84 -6.65 5.10
CA ARG A 115 -8.13 -6.38 3.69
C ARG A 115 -6.92 -5.74 3.01
N LEU A 116 -6.22 -4.86 3.70
CA LEU A 116 -4.98 -4.25 3.20
C LEU A 116 -3.89 -5.31 2.96
N VAL A 117 -3.77 -6.33 3.83
CA VAL A 117 -2.88 -7.48 3.55
C VAL A 117 -3.28 -8.17 2.25
N LYS A 118 -4.59 -8.39 2.02
CA LYS A 118 -5.10 -8.99 0.76
C LYS A 118 -4.77 -8.10 -0.45
N ALA A 119 -4.93 -6.78 -0.33
CA ALA A 119 -4.57 -5.83 -1.39
C ALA A 119 -3.07 -5.89 -1.71
N CYS A 120 -2.20 -5.87 -0.69
CA CYS A 120 -0.75 -5.98 -0.87
C CYS A 120 -0.31 -7.35 -1.43
N ASP A 121 -1.02 -8.44 -1.13
CA ASP A 121 -0.77 -9.76 -1.72
C ASP A 121 -1.06 -9.74 -3.23
N ILE A 122 -2.22 -9.21 -3.64
CA ILE A 122 -2.58 -9.07 -5.05
C ILE A 122 -1.62 -8.13 -5.77
N LEU A 123 -1.22 -7.03 -5.12
CA LEU A 123 -0.21 -6.11 -5.65
C LEU A 123 1.11 -6.82 -5.93
N GLY A 124 1.58 -7.66 -5.00
CA GLY A 124 2.78 -8.50 -5.20
C GLY A 124 2.66 -9.42 -6.41
N ASP A 125 1.50 -10.04 -6.60
CA ASP A 125 1.22 -10.92 -7.76
C ASP A 125 1.19 -10.12 -9.07
N ILE A 126 0.61 -8.92 -9.09
CA ILE A 126 0.61 -8.00 -10.24
C ILE A 126 2.05 -7.66 -10.64
N ILE A 127 2.87 -7.25 -9.68
CA ILE A 127 4.26 -6.89 -9.91
C ILE A 127 5.09 -8.09 -10.43
N ALA A 128 4.85 -9.29 -9.91
CA ALA A 128 5.51 -10.51 -10.39
C ALA A 128 5.15 -10.85 -11.85
N GLU A 129 3.89 -10.63 -12.26
CA GLU A 129 3.44 -10.84 -13.65
C GLU A 129 3.88 -9.69 -14.57
N PHE A 130 4.17 -8.51 -14.03
CA PHE A 130 4.52 -7.31 -14.81
C PHE A 130 5.82 -7.48 -15.60
N GLU A 131 6.84 -8.18 -15.11
CA GLU A 131 8.08 -8.46 -15.84
C GLU A 131 7.80 -9.10 -17.23
N ASN A 132 6.75 -9.90 -17.33
CA ASN A 132 6.37 -10.62 -18.55
C ASN A 132 5.00 -10.23 -19.07
N PHE A 133 4.57 -8.98 -18.86
CA PHE A 133 3.20 -8.51 -19.14
C PHE A 133 2.69 -8.84 -20.55
N LYS A 134 3.55 -8.79 -21.59
CA LYS A 134 3.19 -9.12 -22.98
C LYS A 134 2.73 -10.59 -23.18
N LYS A 135 3.06 -11.47 -22.25
CA LYS A 135 2.72 -12.91 -22.31
C LYS A 135 1.86 -13.35 -21.14
N SER A 136 1.66 -12.52 -20.16
CA SER A 136 0.87 -12.86 -18.98
C SER A 136 -0.61 -13.04 -19.38
N LYS A 137 -1.19 -14.15 -18.93
CA LYS A 137 -2.63 -14.44 -19.05
C LYS A 137 -3.39 -14.13 -17.77
N LYS A 138 -2.65 -13.79 -16.70
CA LYS A 138 -3.20 -13.58 -15.36
C LYS A 138 -3.32 -12.10 -15.01
N LEU A 139 -2.47 -11.25 -15.59
CA LEU A 139 -2.31 -9.85 -15.17
C LEU A 139 -3.65 -9.09 -15.19
N HIS A 140 -4.45 -9.25 -16.24
CA HIS A 140 -5.77 -8.61 -16.31
C HIS A 140 -6.71 -9.07 -15.17
N ALA A 141 -6.73 -10.36 -14.86
CA ALA A 141 -7.56 -10.88 -13.77
C ALA A 141 -7.07 -10.41 -12.38
N LEU A 142 -5.76 -10.21 -12.21
CA LEU A 142 -5.19 -9.67 -10.98
C LEU A 142 -5.54 -8.18 -10.81
N ILE A 143 -5.50 -7.39 -11.89
CA ILE A 143 -5.94 -5.99 -11.86
C ILE A 143 -7.43 -5.90 -11.48
N VAL A 144 -8.28 -6.75 -12.06
CA VAL A 144 -9.70 -6.83 -11.66
C VAL A 144 -9.84 -7.20 -10.18
N ALA A 145 -9.06 -8.19 -9.71
CA ALA A 145 -9.10 -8.59 -8.29
C ALA A 145 -8.61 -7.48 -7.34
N SER A 146 -7.70 -6.59 -7.79
CA SER A 146 -7.30 -5.39 -7.03
C SER A 146 -8.47 -4.43 -6.84
N ASN A 147 -9.19 -4.12 -7.92
CA ASN A 147 -10.39 -3.28 -7.87
C ASN A 147 -11.51 -3.89 -7.01
N ASP A 148 -11.70 -5.23 -7.07
CA ASP A 148 -12.68 -5.91 -6.21
C ASP A 148 -12.36 -5.74 -4.71
N VAL A 149 -11.07 -5.74 -4.34
CA VAL A 149 -10.64 -5.54 -2.93
C VAL A 149 -10.82 -4.09 -2.50
N GLU A 150 -10.49 -3.13 -3.37
CA GLU A 150 -10.75 -1.70 -3.12
C GLU A 150 -12.26 -1.47 -2.90
N GLU A 151 -13.13 -2.00 -3.77
CA GLU A 151 -14.60 -1.89 -3.60
C GLU A 151 -15.10 -2.54 -2.28
N GLU A 152 -14.46 -3.64 -1.82
CA GLU A 152 -14.73 -4.21 -0.50
C GLU A 152 -14.31 -3.24 0.63
N CYS A 153 -13.19 -2.51 0.48
CA CYS A 153 -12.73 -1.51 1.44
C CYS A 153 -13.64 -0.29 1.48
N ASP A 154 -14.08 0.20 0.33
CA ASP A 154 -15.05 1.29 0.20
C ASP A 154 -16.36 1.00 0.92
N LYS A 155 -16.91 -0.19 0.71
CA LYS A 155 -18.13 -0.62 1.41
C LYS A 155 -17.92 -0.67 2.93
N LEU A 156 -16.76 -1.16 3.37
CA LEU A 156 -16.41 -1.17 4.78
C LEU A 156 -16.28 0.26 5.32
N TYR A 157 -15.62 1.17 4.57
CA TYR A 157 -15.49 2.58 4.91
C TYR A 157 -16.85 3.24 5.13
N LEU A 158 -17.75 3.19 4.14
CA LEU A 158 -19.08 3.78 4.24
C LEU A 158 -19.86 3.28 5.45
N THR A 159 -19.81 1.96 5.69
CA THR A 159 -20.53 1.36 6.82
C THR A 159 -19.92 1.78 8.14
N THR A 160 -18.60 1.74 8.26
CA THR A 160 -17.87 2.09 9.47
C THR A 160 -18.06 3.57 9.83
N MET A 161 -17.99 4.46 8.82
CA MET A 161 -18.19 5.89 9.02
C MET A 161 -19.61 6.23 9.45
N HIS A 162 -20.60 5.53 8.88
CA HIS A 162 -22.00 5.69 9.31
C HIS A 162 -22.18 5.27 10.78
N GLU A 163 -21.68 4.10 11.17
CA GLU A 163 -21.81 3.61 12.55
C GLU A 163 -21.00 4.47 13.55
N LEU A 164 -19.81 4.93 13.16
CA LEU A 164 -18.99 5.82 13.95
C LEU A 164 -19.73 7.12 14.30
N THR A 165 -20.34 7.75 13.30
CA THR A 165 -21.08 9.01 13.52
C THR A 165 -22.40 8.82 14.28
N LYS A 166 -23.11 7.73 14.00
CA LYS A 166 -24.39 7.39 14.66
C LYS A 166 -24.22 7.08 16.15
N ASN A 167 -23.14 6.41 16.53
CA ASN A 167 -22.89 5.96 17.90
C ASN A 167 -21.94 6.91 18.66
N SER A 168 -21.61 8.05 18.10
CA SER A 168 -20.67 9.02 18.69
C SER A 168 -21.17 9.57 20.01
N THR A 169 -20.35 9.44 21.03
CA THR A 169 -20.56 10.04 22.36
C THR A 169 -19.48 11.05 22.73
N ASP A 170 -18.36 11.05 22.02
CA ASP A 170 -17.22 11.95 22.21
C ASP A 170 -16.66 12.42 20.86
N VAL A 171 -16.66 13.72 20.65
CA VAL A 171 -16.25 14.35 19.39
C VAL A 171 -14.78 14.08 19.07
N LEU A 172 -13.90 14.12 20.07
CA LEU A 172 -12.48 13.92 19.84
C LEU A 172 -12.19 12.48 19.41
N THR A 173 -12.74 11.49 20.09
CA THR A 173 -12.62 10.08 19.73
C THR A 173 -13.18 9.81 18.33
N THR A 174 -14.35 10.40 18.02
CA THR A 174 -14.96 10.26 16.69
C THR A 174 -14.07 10.86 15.60
N LEU A 175 -13.55 12.06 15.81
CA LEU A 175 -12.65 12.71 14.84
C LEU A 175 -11.36 11.90 14.65
N SER A 176 -10.81 11.36 15.73
CA SER A 176 -9.59 10.55 15.68
C SER A 176 -9.78 9.29 14.83
N TRP A 177 -10.86 8.55 15.06
CA TRP A 177 -11.19 7.37 14.28
C TRP A 177 -11.58 7.72 12.84
N TYR A 178 -12.27 8.83 12.62
CA TYR A 178 -12.53 9.34 11.28
C TYR A 178 -11.22 9.45 10.48
N LYS A 179 -10.21 10.11 11.06
CA LYS A 179 -8.92 10.33 10.41
C LYS A 179 -8.09 9.06 10.22
N ILE A 180 -8.27 8.07 11.09
CA ILE A 180 -7.61 6.78 10.95
C ILE A 180 -8.28 5.97 9.82
N TYR A 181 -9.62 5.98 9.74
CA TYR A 181 -10.33 5.28 8.66
C TYR A 181 -10.11 5.94 7.29
N ASP A 182 -10.05 7.29 7.21
CA ASP A 182 -9.60 7.99 5.99
C ASP A 182 -8.22 7.48 5.51
N CYS A 183 -7.31 7.20 6.45
CA CYS A 183 -5.99 6.70 6.11
C CYS A 183 -6.02 5.25 5.63
N PHE A 184 -6.87 4.41 6.21
CA PHE A 184 -7.06 3.04 5.75
C PHE A 184 -7.64 2.97 4.33
N GLU A 185 -8.62 3.82 4.03
CA GLU A 185 -9.19 3.93 2.69
C GLU A 185 -8.12 4.38 1.70
N ALA A 186 -7.36 5.43 2.02
CA ALA A 186 -6.25 5.88 1.19
C ALA A 186 -5.18 4.79 0.96
N CYS A 187 -4.96 3.84 1.89
CA CYS A 187 -4.07 2.71 1.67
C CYS A 187 -4.60 1.74 0.60
N SER A 188 -5.91 1.44 0.60
CA SER A 188 -6.52 0.57 -0.43
C SER A 188 -6.49 1.22 -1.79
N ASP A 189 -6.83 2.50 -1.88
CA ASP A 189 -6.74 3.30 -3.10
C ASP A 189 -5.32 3.33 -3.67
N ALA A 190 -4.31 3.51 -2.81
CA ALA A 190 -2.92 3.50 -3.26
C ALA A 190 -2.52 2.16 -3.88
N CYS A 191 -3.01 1.03 -3.34
CA CYS A 191 -2.79 -0.28 -3.95
C CYS A 191 -3.47 -0.39 -5.32
N GLU A 192 -4.71 0.11 -5.46
CA GLU A 192 -5.42 0.16 -6.73
C GLU A 192 -4.68 1.04 -7.73
N HIS A 193 -4.22 2.24 -7.36
CA HIS A 193 -3.48 3.14 -8.23
C HIS A 193 -2.21 2.50 -8.81
N VAL A 194 -1.50 1.65 -8.04
CA VAL A 194 -0.37 0.87 -8.60
C VAL A 194 -0.87 -0.11 -9.66
N SER A 195 -1.98 -0.81 -9.41
CA SER A 195 -2.56 -1.77 -10.36
C SER A 195 -3.02 -1.08 -11.65
N GLU A 196 -3.64 0.09 -11.57
CA GLU A 196 -4.05 0.92 -12.70
C GLU A 196 -2.83 1.44 -13.50
N CYS A 197 -1.76 1.84 -12.81
CA CYS A 197 -0.51 2.23 -13.44
C CYS A 197 0.05 1.08 -14.29
N VAL A 198 0.10 -0.14 -13.75
CA VAL A 198 0.50 -1.34 -14.50
C VAL A 198 -0.43 -1.57 -15.70
N GLY A 199 -1.75 -1.46 -15.52
CA GLY A 199 -2.73 -1.59 -16.60
C GLY A 199 -2.50 -0.57 -17.73
N SER A 200 -2.20 0.68 -17.37
CA SER A 200 -1.89 1.75 -18.32
C SER A 200 -0.61 1.47 -19.10
N ILE A 201 0.45 1.00 -18.44
CA ILE A 201 1.70 0.62 -19.09
C ILE A 201 1.48 -0.52 -20.09
N VAL A 202 0.71 -1.53 -19.70
CA VAL A 202 0.35 -2.66 -20.58
C VAL A 202 -0.36 -2.16 -21.82
N MET A 203 -1.38 -1.31 -21.68
CA MET A 203 -2.14 -0.75 -22.83
C MET A 203 -1.26 0.08 -23.79
N LYS A 204 -0.27 0.81 -23.27
CA LYS A 204 0.66 1.60 -24.11
C LYS A 204 1.64 0.73 -24.91
N ASN A 205 1.90 -0.51 -24.47
CA ASN A 205 2.99 -1.35 -24.95
C ASN A 205 2.53 -2.64 -25.64
N THR A 206 1.21 -2.84 -25.82
CA THR A 206 0.60 -3.97 -26.54
C THR A 206 -0.16 -3.50 -27.75
#